data_6e141e45a851e67627b98de6add640a3
#
_entry.id   6e141e45a851e67627b98de6add640a3
#
_cell.length_a   1.000
_cell.length_b   1.000
_cell.length_c   1.000
_cell.angle_alpha   90.00
_cell.angle_beta   90.00
_cell.angle_gamma   90.00
#
_symmetry.space_group_name_H-M   'P 1'
#
loop_
_entity.id
_entity.type
_entity.pdbx_description
1 polymer ?
#
loop_
_entity_poly.entity_id
_entity_poly.type
_entity_poly.pdbx_seq_one_letter_code
_entity_poly.pdbx_strand_id
1 'polypeptide(L)'
;MEKIESRSSHGKLGPGIILFLAATAAFGGPPEIRPGAIWPDNRGQHIQAHGGGVILLGGVYYWFGEDRTRGLDPAKRYVSCYSSKDLMHWTFRNRVIQLADPEGFGPTWVLERPKVFYNAKTRKYVMYMHIDGPAPGQTGDYALARAGVAVSDKVDGDYKYLKSFRPLGHESRDLGQFIDDDGTAYLIFEDRPFGFRIAKLSDDYLNVEKEVCLIPMHLEGGAVVHYGGLYYAISSELTGWNPNPNKYATARFLEGPWSAFKDIAPPETNTYGSQSTMLFKVVGKKATTVIFMGDIWKPDAQWDSRYLWMPLEIGNGKLWLREPKPWTIDVKSGVASMLK
;
A
#
# COMPACT_ATOMS: atom_id res chain seq x y z
N MET A 1 19.85 85.21 -30.81
CA MET A 1 20.34 83.86 -30.60
C MET A 1 19.80 83.39 -29.26
N GLU A 2 18.62 82.79 -29.30
CA GLU A 2 17.89 82.37 -28.12
C GLU A 2 18.27 80.89 -27.77
N LYS A 3 18.58 80.65 -26.48
CA LYS A 3 18.78 79.33 -25.96
C LYS A 3 17.41 78.75 -25.51
N ILE A 4 17.06 77.59 -26.06
CA ILE A 4 15.91 76.80 -25.62
C ILE A 4 16.42 75.80 -24.62
N GLU A 5 15.94 75.93 -23.36
CA GLU A 5 16.16 74.90 -22.31
C GLU A 5 15.06 73.85 -22.41
N SER A 6 15.46 72.55 -22.53
CA SER A 6 14.55 71.41 -22.46
C SER A 6 14.47 70.91 -21.03
N ARG A 7 13.29 70.93 -20.41
CA ARG A 7 12.99 70.31 -19.12
C ARG A 7 12.68 68.84 -19.34
N SER A 8 13.50 67.95 -18.79
CA SER A 8 13.22 66.54 -18.68
C SER A 8 12.43 66.24 -17.40
N SER A 9 11.20 65.69 -17.54
CA SER A 9 10.39 65.18 -16.43
C SER A 9 10.71 63.72 -16.20
N HIS A 10 11.33 63.45 -15.07
CA HIS A 10 11.54 62.06 -14.60
C HIS A 10 10.28 61.59 -13.89
N GLY A 11 9.47 60.76 -14.55
CA GLY A 11 8.42 59.98 -13.91
C GLY A 11 9.00 58.78 -13.15
N LYS A 12 8.83 58.78 -11.82
CA LYS A 12 9.17 57.61 -10.99
C LYS A 12 8.07 56.56 -11.17
N LEU A 13 8.40 55.46 -11.81
CA LEU A 13 7.59 54.25 -11.81
C LEU A 13 7.78 53.56 -10.45
N GLY A 14 6.72 53.45 -9.67
CA GLY A 14 6.66 52.70 -8.45
C GLY A 14 6.68 51.16 -8.74
N PRO A 15 7.16 50.34 -7.81
CA PRO A 15 7.20 48.88 -8.00
C PRO A 15 5.76 48.32 -8.01
N GLY A 16 5.32 47.83 -9.17
CA GLY A 16 4.09 47.07 -9.28
C GLY A 16 4.25 45.71 -8.57
N ILE A 17 3.49 45.52 -7.51
CA ILE A 17 3.35 44.22 -6.86
C ILE A 17 2.56 43.33 -7.79
N ILE A 18 3.23 42.39 -8.46
CA ILE A 18 2.61 41.27 -9.17
C ILE A 18 2.14 40.28 -8.14
N LEU A 19 0.84 40.32 -7.83
CA LEU A 19 0.20 39.27 -7.03
C LEU A 19 0.08 38.01 -7.91
N PHE A 20 0.95 37.02 -7.68
CA PHE A 20 0.74 35.67 -8.21
C PHE A 20 -0.43 35.04 -7.45
N LEU A 21 -1.62 35.13 -8.01
CA LEU A 21 -2.72 34.25 -7.63
C LEU A 21 -2.33 32.83 -8.06
N ALA A 22 -1.87 32.02 -7.12
CA ALA A 22 -1.81 30.59 -7.31
C ALA A 22 -3.25 30.09 -7.47
N ALA A 23 -3.64 29.83 -8.69
CA ALA A 23 -4.88 29.12 -8.98
C ALA A 23 -4.74 27.70 -8.42
N THR A 24 -5.26 27.47 -7.22
CA THR A 24 -5.54 26.11 -6.75
C THR A 24 -6.63 25.58 -7.66
N ALA A 25 -6.28 24.65 -8.57
CA ALA A 25 -7.26 23.90 -9.31
C ALA A 25 -8.13 23.15 -8.28
N ALA A 26 -9.32 23.68 -8.04
CA ALA A 26 -10.35 23.00 -7.27
C ALA A 26 -10.77 21.78 -8.10
N PHE A 27 -10.34 20.58 -7.72
CA PHE A 27 -10.89 19.34 -8.25
C PHE A 27 -12.39 19.34 -7.96
N GLY A 28 -13.21 19.44 -9.02
CA GLY A 28 -14.65 19.59 -8.91
C GLY A 28 -15.35 18.31 -8.48
N GLY A 29 -15.78 18.28 -7.24
CA GLY A 29 -16.64 17.28 -6.64
C GLY A 29 -16.39 17.18 -5.14
N PRO A 30 -17.37 16.73 -4.33
CA PRO A 30 -17.13 16.44 -2.93
C PRO A 30 -16.06 15.35 -2.81
N PRO A 31 -15.19 15.41 -1.79
CA PRO A 31 -14.15 14.41 -1.58
C PRO A 31 -14.78 13.04 -1.32
N GLU A 32 -14.45 12.06 -2.14
CA GLU A 32 -15.00 10.70 -2.05
C GLU A 32 -14.01 9.68 -2.59
N ILE A 33 -14.12 8.44 -2.13
CA ILE A 33 -13.42 7.28 -2.68
C ILE A 33 -14.38 6.58 -3.64
N ARG A 34 -13.96 6.42 -4.91
CA ARG A 34 -14.69 5.71 -5.97
C ARG A 34 -13.97 4.41 -6.31
N PRO A 35 -14.40 3.27 -5.76
CA PRO A 35 -13.78 1.98 -6.06
C PRO A 35 -13.78 1.69 -7.56
N GLY A 36 -12.66 1.19 -8.09
CA GLY A 36 -12.49 0.86 -9.51
C GLY A 36 -12.30 2.04 -10.47
N ALA A 37 -12.45 3.28 -10.01
CA ALA A 37 -12.21 4.47 -10.82
C ALA A 37 -10.71 4.84 -10.90
N ILE A 38 -10.37 5.74 -11.83
CA ILE A 38 -9.09 6.44 -11.77
C ILE A 38 -9.07 7.28 -10.49
N TRP A 39 -8.00 7.16 -9.71
CA TRP A 39 -7.80 7.94 -8.49
C TRP A 39 -6.66 8.91 -8.70
N PRO A 40 -6.94 10.19 -8.98
CA PRO A 40 -5.90 11.17 -9.27
C PRO A 40 -5.19 11.62 -8.00
N ASP A 41 -3.88 11.82 -8.09
CA ASP A 41 -3.10 12.53 -7.09
C ASP A 41 -3.18 14.06 -7.29
N ASN A 42 -2.43 14.80 -6.46
CA ASN A 42 -2.37 16.28 -6.54
C ASN A 42 -1.79 16.82 -7.86
N ARG A 43 -1.25 15.97 -8.72
CA ARG A 43 -0.74 16.32 -10.07
C ARG A 43 -1.74 15.96 -11.17
N GLY A 44 -2.90 15.39 -10.80
CA GLY A 44 -3.89 14.85 -11.74
C GLY A 44 -3.49 13.54 -12.38
N GLN A 45 -2.45 12.87 -11.87
CA GLN A 45 -1.97 11.56 -12.33
C GLN A 45 -2.68 10.47 -11.56
N HIS A 46 -3.01 9.35 -12.23
CA HIS A 46 -3.49 8.16 -11.52
C HIS A 46 -2.44 7.68 -10.52
N ILE A 47 -2.86 7.48 -9.26
CA ILE A 47 -1.98 6.96 -8.21
C ILE A 47 -1.38 5.62 -8.64
N GLN A 48 -0.09 5.47 -8.46
CA GLN A 48 0.67 4.25 -8.73
C GLN A 48 1.26 3.73 -7.42
N ALA A 49 0.45 2.96 -6.69
CA ALA A 49 0.82 2.38 -5.40
C ALA A 49 0.18 0.99 -5.23
N HIS A 50 0.41 0.12 -6.24
CA HIS A 50 -0.19 -1.21 -6.32
C HIS A 50 0.43 -2.19 -5.33
N GLY A 51 -0.33 -3.21 -4.94
CA GLY A 51 0.11 -4.25 -4.00
C GLY A 51 0.57 -3.72 -2.64
N GLY A 52 0.25 -2.49 -2.34
CA GLY A 52 0.92 -1.69 -1.31
C GLY A 52 0.35 -1.80 0.10
N GLY A 53 0.75 -0.84 0.93
CA GLY A 53 0.28 -0.69 2.30
C GLY A 53 0.27 0.76 2.76
N VAL A 54 -0.46 1.01 3.84
CA VAL A 54 -0.62 2.34 4.45
C VAL A 54 -0.10 2.34 5.86
N ILE A 55 0.63 3.39 6.25
CA ILE A 55 0.98 3.67 7.64
C ILE A 55 0.45 5.05 8.05
N LEU A 56 0.13 5.21 9.33
CA LEU A 56 -0.30 6.48 9.93
C LEU A 56 0.80 7.02 10.83
N LEU A 57 1.28 8.24 10.57
CA LEU A 57 2.32 8.90 11.34
C LEU A 57 1.94 10.36 11.59
N GLY A 58 1.86 10.76 12.85
CA GLY A 58 1.57 12.15 13.20
C GLY A 58 0.28 12.71 12.58
N GLY A 59 -0.73 11.88 12.37
CA GLY A 59 -2.00 12.26 11.75
C GLY A 59 -1.96 12.37 10.22
N VAL A 60 -0.91 11.88 9.58
CA VAL A 60 -0.76 11.79 8.12
C VAL A 60 -0.65 10.32 7.72
N TYR A 61 -1.48 9.90 6.78
CA TYR A 61 -1.41 8.59 6.14
C TYR A 61 -0.38 8.63 5.03
N TYR A 62 0.46 7.59 4.96
CA TYR A 62 1.43 7.39 3.89
C TYR A 62 1.13 6.06 3.20
N TRP A 63 0.86 6.11 1.91
CA TRP A 63 0.56 4.95 1.08
C TRP A 63 1.76 4.65 0.19
N PHE A 64 2.28 3.43 0.30
CA PHE A 64 3.39 2.91 -0.50
C PHE A 64 2.87 1.80 -1.40
N GLY A 65 3.39 1.70 -2.61
CA GLY A 65 3.06 0.61 -3.50
C GLY A 65 3.91 0.64 -4.76
N GLU A 66 3.78 -0.41 -5.55
CA GLU A 66 4.47 -0.57 -6.84
C GLU A 66 4.08 0.56 -7.79
N ASP A 67 5.09 1.23 -8.33
CA ASP A 67 4.87 2.23 -9.39
C ASP A 67 5.00 1.57 -10.76
N ARG A 68 3.88 1.34 -11.41
CA ARG A 68 3.74 0.74 -12.74
C ARG A 68 3.56 1.79 -13.84
N THR A 69 3.93 3.06 -13.60
CA THR A 69 3.81 4.16 -14.56
C THR A 69 4.41 3.78 -15.91
N ARG A 70 3.63 3.99 -16.97
CA ARG A 70 4.07 3.72 -18.35
C ARG A 70 5.26 4.61 -18.72
N GLY A 71 6.26 4.00 -19.37
CA GLY A 71 7.45 4.72 -19.88
C GLY A 71 8.57 4.88 -18.86
N LEU A 72 8.49 4.28 -17.67
CA LEU A 72 9.62 4.14 -16.78
C LEU A 72 10.68 3.18 -17.36
N ASP A 73 11.92 3.29 -16.89
CA ASP A 73 13.02 2.42 -17.28
C ASP A 73 12.70 0.94 -16.91
N PRO A 74 12.53 0.05 -17.89
CA PRO A 74 12.15 -1.34 -17.64
C PRO A 74 13.26 -2.15 -16.93
N ALA A 75 14.51 -1.67 -16.90
CA ALA A 75 15.58 -2.31 -16.15
C ALA A 75 15.49 -2.08 -14.63
N LYS A 76 14.60 -1.17 -14.20
CA LYS A 76 14.41 -0.83 -12.78
C LYS A 76 13.03 -1.26 -12.27
N ARG A 77 12.93 -1.37 -10.95
CA ARG A 77 11.66 -1.50 -10.22
C ARG A 77 11.47 -0.29 -9.35
N TYR A 78 10.21 0.11 -9.19
CA TYR A 78 9.86 1.37 -8.56
C TYR A 78 8.80 1.18 -7.50
N VAL A 79 8.96 1.91 -6.40
CA VAL A 79 7.93 2.06 -5.36
C VAL A 79 7.67 3.54 -5.17
N SER A 80 6.41 3.94 -5.25
CA SER A 80 5.97 5.31 -4.98
C SER A 80 5.36 5.47 -3.60
N CYS A 81 5.52 6.67 -3.03
CA CYS A 81 4.95 7.10 -1.77
C CYS A 81 4.00 8.28 -2.00
N TYR A 82 2.83 8.20 -1.39
CA TYR A 82 1.82 9.26 -1.36
C TYR A 82 1.45 9.59 0.08
N SER A 83 1.00 10.82 0.34
CA SER A 83 0.51 11.22 1.66
C SER A 83 -0.89 11.81 1.59
N SER A 84 -1.68 11.56 2.65
CA SER A 84 -3.04 12.09 2.81
C SER A 84 -3.33 12.40 4.27
N LYS A 85 -4.22 13.38 4.52
CA LYS A 85 -4.78 13.68 5.84
C LYS A 85 -6.23 13.21 5.99
N ASP A 86 -6.83 12.73 4.91
CA ASP A 86 -8.25 12.39 4.85
C ASP A 86 -8.56 11.07 4.12
N LEU A 87 -7.52 10.40 3.56
CA LEU A 87 -7.62 9.16 2.78
C LEU A 87 -8.30 9.33 1.40
N MET A 88 -8.78 10.51 1.07
CA MET A 88 -9.48 10.81 -0.19
C MET A 88 -8.61 11.58 -1.16
N HIS A 89 -7.85 12.56 -0.64
CA HIS A 89 -6.93 13.37 -1.42
C HIS A 89 -5.49 12.95 -1.12
N TRP A 90 -4.77 12.58 -2.18
CA TRP A 90 -3.41 12.07 -2.07
C TRP A 90 -2.41 13.01 -2.76
N THR A 91 -1.33 13.30 -2.06
CA THR A 91 -0.20 14.06 -2.58
C THR A 91 0.95 13.11 -2.87
N PHE A 92 1.40 13.07 -4.12
CA PHE A 92 2.62 12.36 -4.47
C PHE A 92 3.81 12.94 -3.72
N ARG A 93 4.60 12.08 -3.10
CA ARG A 93 5.76 12.48 -2.30
C ARG A 93 7.06 12.20 -3.02
N ASN A 94 7.28 10.95 -3.40
CA ASN A 94 8.54 10.49 -4.00
C ASN A 94 8.38 9.11 -4.63
N ARG A 95 9.25 8.75 -5.58
CA ARG A 95 9.58 7.37 -5.90
C ARG A 95 10.66 6.90 -4.95
N VAL A 96 10.25 6.34 -3.82
CA VAL A 96 11.12 5.98 -2.69
C VAL A 96 12.04 4.78 -2.97
N ILE A 97 11.72 3.99 -3.98
CA ILE A 97 12.58 2.97 -4.60
C ILE A 97 12.66 3.25 -6.10
N GLN A 98 13.88 3.23 -6.64
CA GLN A 98 14.22 3.22 -8.05
C GLN A 98 15.41 2.29 -8.21
N LEU A 99 15.14 0.99 -8.17
CA LEU A 99 16.14 -0.04 -7.98
C LEU A 99 16.40 -0.78 -9.29
N ALA A 100 17.63 -0.75 -9.77
CA ALA A 100 18.12 -1.71 -10.75
C ALA A 100 18.36 -3.05 -10.05
N ASP A 101 18.57 -4.13 -10.83
CA ASP A 101 18.80 -5.46 -10.27
C ASP A 101 19.89 -5.43 -9.17
N PRO A 102 19.57 -5.66 -7.91
CA PRO A 102 20.49 -5.42 -6.81
C PRO A 102 21.42 -6.60 -6.50
N GLU A 103 21.07 -7.81 -6.95
CA GLU A 103 21.78 -9.04 -6.59
C GLU A 103 22.07 -9.93 -7.80
N GLY A 104 21.89 -9.44 -9.04
CA GLY A 104 22.16 -10.21 -10.26
C GLY A 104 21.09 -11.25 -10.58
N PHE A 105 19.83 -10.96 -10.27
CA PHE A 105 18.70 -11.86 -10.53
C PHE A 105 18.35 -12.00 -12.01
N GLY A 106 18.80 -11.07 -12.85
CA GLY A 106 18.53 -11.03 -14.28
C GLY A 106 17.40 -10.07 -14.68
N PRO A 107 17.16 -9.90 -15.99
CA PRO A 107 16.29 -8.82 -16.50
C PRO A 107 14.83 -8.95 -16.12
N THR A 108 14.36 -10.16 -15.81
CA THR A 108 12.95 -10.43 -15.47
C THR A 108 12.69 -10.42 -13.96
N TRP A 109 13.67 -10.01 -13.15
CA TRP A 109 13.47 -9.96 -11.69
C TRP A 109 12.26 -9.11 -11.28
N VAL A 110 11.68 -9.43 -10.14
CA VAL A 110 10.40 -8.90 -9.66
C VAL A 110 10.60 -8.18 -8.34
N LEU A 111 9.87 -7.07 -8.17
CA LEU A 111 9.68 -6.38 -6.89
C LEU A 111 8.17 -6.09 -6.76
N GLU A 112 7.54 -6.69 -5.76
CA GLU A 112 6.11 -6.59 -5.53
C GLU A 112 5.77 -6.40 -4.04
N ARG A 113 4.52 -6.04 -3.75
CA ARG A 113 3.92 -5.99 -2.40
C ARG A 113 4.75 -5.22 -1.35
N PRO A 114 5.24 -3.98 -1.61
CA PRO A 114 6.00 -3.23 -0.62
C PRO A 114 5.15 -2.92 0.62
N LYS A 115 5.73 -3.15 1.81
CA LYS A 115 5.13 -2.88 3.11
C LYS A 115 6.12 -2.13 3.98
N VAL A 116 5.70 -1.03 4.59
CA VAL A 116 6.58 -0.17 5.38
C VAL A 116 6.21 -0.23 6.86
N PHE A 117 7.23 -0.38 7.70
CA PHE A 117 7.13 -0.34 9.15
C PHE A 117 7.96 0.84 9.68
N TYR A 118 7.44 1.58 10.65
CA TYR A 118 8.25 2.53 11.40
C TYR A 118 8.74 1.88 12.68
N ASN A 119 10.06 1.79 12.84
CA ASN A 119 10.68 1.28 14.06
C ASN A 119 11.01 2.45 14.98
N ALA A 120 10.24 2.61 16.07
CA ALA A 120 10.42 3.70 17.01
C ALA A 120 11.76 3.63 17.78
N LYS A 121 12.31 2.42 18.00
CA LYS A 121 13.56 2.16 18.71
C LYS A 121 14.78 2.64 17.91
N THR A 122 14.82 2.32 16.62
CA THR A 122 15.90 2.74 15.72
C THR A 122 15.62 4.06 15.00
N ARG A 123 14.35 4.52 15.04
CA ARG A 123 13.83 5.68 14.29
C ARG A 123 14.00 5.55 12.78
N LYS A 124 13.99 4.31 12.28
CA LYS A 124 14.09 3.98 10.85
C LYS A 124 12.73 3.55 10.29
N TYR A 125 12.56 3.81 9.02
CA TYR A 125 11.50 3.22 8.20
C TYR A 125 12.09 2.01 7.50
N VAL A 126 11.47 0.86 7.70
CA VAL A 126 11.90 -0.41 7.11
C VAL A 126 10.84 -0.87 6.14
N MET A 127 11.23 -1.06 4.89
CA MET A 127 10.36 -1.58 3.84
C MET A 127 10.71 -3.05 3.58
N TYR A 128 9.70 -3.90 3.65
CA TYR A 128 9.74 -5.25 3.11
C TYR A 128 9.08 -5.27 1.74
N MET A 129 9.58 -6.10 0.83
CA MET A 129 9.05 -6.28 -0.51
C MET A 129 9.29 -7.72 -0.99
N HIS A 130 8.35 -8.27 -1.75
CA HIS A 130 8.58 -9.52 -2.45
C HIS A 130 9.63 -9.30 -3.52
N ILE A 131 10.70 -10.06 -3.48
CA ILE A 131 11.75 -10.11 -4.49
C ILE A 131 11.76 -11.51 -5.09
N ASP A 132 11.65 -11.55 -6.40
CA ASP A 132 11.69 -12.81 -7.14
C ASP A 132 12.48 -12.67 -8.45
N GLY A 133 12.69 -13.77 -9.10
CA GLY A 133 13.44 -13.85 -10.35
C GLY A 133 13.73 -15.29 -10.74
N PRO A 134 14.40 -15.52 -11.88
CA PRO A 134 14.82 -16.85 -12.28
C PRO A 134 15.83 -17.44 -11.30
N ALA A 135 15.69 -18.72 -10.98
CA ALA A 135 16.76 -19.45 -10.30
C ALA A 135 17.94 -19.70 -11.30
N PRO A 136 19.17 -19.85 -10.81
CA PRO A 136 20.32 -20.14 -11.66
C PRO A 136 20.06 -21.30 -12.63
N GLY A 137 20.18 -21.01 -13.93
CA GLY A 137 19.95 -22.02 -14.99
C GLY A 137 18.49 -22.29 -15.32
N GLN A 138 17.53 -21.55 -14.74
CA GLN A 138 16.10 -21.66 -15.03
C GLN A 138 15.60 -20.43 -15.79
N THR A 139 14.47 -20.59 -16.47
CA THR A 139 13.69 -19.51 -17.07
C THR A 139 12.41 -19.36 -16.26
N GLY A 140 12.03 -18.14 -15.93
CA GLY A 140 10.81 -17.85 -15.16
C GLY A 140 11.07 -16.75 -14.15
N ASP A 141 10.01 -16.04 -13.78
CA ASP A 141 10.13 -14.82 -12.99
C ASP A 141 9.95 -15.07 -11.48
N TYR A 142 9.52 -16.27 -11.08
CA TYR A 142 9.10 -16.60 -9.71
C TYR A 142 9.74 -17.91 -9.22
N ALA A 143 11.07 -17.94 -9.04
CA ALA A 143 11.79 -19.10 -8.56
C ALA A 143 12.59 -18.85 -7.26
N LEU A 144 12.85 -17.60 -6.91
CA LEU A 144 13.66 -17.22 -5.75
C LEU A 144 12.83 -17.12 -4.47
N ALA A 145 11.62 -16.55 -4.55
CA ALA A 145 10.68 -16.38 -3.46
C ALA A 145 11.31 -15.81 -2.18
N ARG A 146 11.75 -14.53 -2.25
CA ARG A 146 12.50 -13.87 -1.17
C ARG A 146 11.79 -12.62 -0.66
N ALA A 147 11.97 -12.31 0.62
CA ALA A 147 11.67 -11.01 1.17
C ALA A 147 12.88 -10.09 1.02
N GLY A 148 12.72 -8.97 0.32
CA GLY A 148 13.71 -7.89 0.26
C GLY A 148 13.53 -6.92 1.41
N VAL A 149 14.61 -6.28 1.84
CA VAL A 149 14.61 -5.26 2.92
C VAL A 149 15.30 -4.00 2.44
N ALA A 150 14.64 -2.87 2.64
CA ALA A 150 15.22 -1.54 2.42
C ALA A 150 14.92 -0.62 3.60
N VAL A 151 15.76 0.40 3.83
CA VAL A 151 15.64 1.31 4.96
C VAL A 151 15.77 2.76 4.54
N SER A 152 15.07 3.65 5.27
CA SER A 152 15.20 5.09 5.14
C SER A 152 15.15 5.79 6.52
N ASP A 153 15.76 6.98 6.61
CA ASP A 153 15.63 7.88 7.76
C ASP A 153 14.37 8.75 7.71
N LYS A 154 13.74 8.83 6.53
CA LYS A 154 12.53 9.63 6.30
C LYS A 154 11.44 8.77 5.70
N VAL A 155 10.19 9.02 6.10
CA VAL A 155 9.04 8.25 5.63
C VAL A 155 8.91 8.26 4.10
N ASP A 156 9.15 9.41 3.49
CA ASP A 156 9.07 9.66 2.03
C ASP A 156 10.43 9.92 1.38
N GLY A 157 11.53 9.55 2.07
CA GLY A 157 12.88 9.61 1.54
C GLY A 157 13.22 8.39 0.70
N ASP A 158 14.42 8.42 0.09
CA ASP A 158 14.92 7.27 -0.66
C ASP A 158 15.23 6.11 0.30
N TYR A 159 14.72 4.93 -0.03
CA TYR A 159 15.00 3.71 0.71
C TYR A 159 16.20 2.99 0.12
N LYS A 160 17.21 2.78 0.97
CA LYS A 160 18.41 2.03 0.59
C LYS A 160 18.13 0.53 0.71
N TYR A 161 18.20 -0.19 -0.39
CA TYR A 161 18.15 -1.64 -0.40
C TYR A 161 19.32 -2.23 0.38
N LEU A 162 19.06 -3.24 1.21
CA LEU A 162 20.07 -3.90 2.05
C LEU A 162 20.35 -5.33 1.61
N LYS A 163 19.29 -6.12 1.43
CA LYS A 163 19.39 -7.58 1.16
C LYS A 163 18.05 -8.15 0.74
N SER A 164 18.08 -9.38 0.20
CA SER A 164 16.92 -10.28 0.19
C SER A 164 17.25 -11.61 0.85
N PHE A 165 16.24 -12.27 1.37
CA PHE A 165 16.41 -13.57 2.06
C PHE A 165 15.08 -14.33 2.09
N ARG A 166 15.14 -15.63 2.38
CA ARG A 166 13.97 -16.44 2.72
C ARG A 166 13.73 -16.37 4.23
N PRO A 167 12.65 -15.77 4.72
CA PRO A 167 12.37 -15.64 6.14
C PRO A 167 12.31 -17.02 6.80
N LEU A 168 13.12 -17.23 7.84
CA LEU A 168 13.24 -18.52 8.55
C LEU A 168 13.55 -19.72 7.63
N GLY A 169 14.10 -19.48 6.44
CA GLY A 169 14.39 -20.50 5.44
C GLY A 169 13.22 -20.85 4.51
N HIS A 170 12.06 -20.22 4.68
CA HIS A 170 10.85 -20.47 3.91
C HIS A 170 10.74 -19.60 2.67
N GLU A 171 9.98 -20.04 1.66
CA GLU A 171 9.59 -19.18 0.55
C GLU A 171 8.81 -17.98 1.06
N SER A 172 8.98 -16.84 0.39
CA SER A 172 8.28 -15.61 0.73
C SER A 172 7.91 -14.89 -0.56
N ARG A 173 6.63 -14.99 -0.92
CA ARG A 173 6.07 -14.30 -2.07
C ARG A 173 5.22 -13.12 -1.61
N ASP A 174 3.94 -13.11 -1.85
CA ASP A 174 3.06 -12.03 -1.44
C ASP A 174 3.22 -11.67 0.04
N LEU A 175 3.46 -10.38 0.30
CA LEU A 175 3.72 -9.87 1.63
C LEU A 175 2.56 -9.04 2.17
N GLY A 176 2.27 -9.22 3.46
CA GLY A 176 1.42 -8.36 4.27
C GLY A 176 2.19 -7.79 5.46
N GLN A 177 1.67 -6.70 6.02
CA GLN A 177 2.15 -6.14 7.27
C GLN A 177 1.04 -6.16 8.32
N PHE A 178 1.41 -6.42 9.55
CA PHE A 178 0.51 -6.29 10.68
C PHE A 178 1.28 -5.71 11.88
N ILE A 179 0.70 -4.71 12.52
CA ILE A 179 1.18 -4.18 13.80
C ILE A 179 0.04 -4.38 14.78
N ASP A 180 0.28 -5.16 15.83
CA ASP A 180 -0.73 -5.46 16.83
C ASP A 180 -0.94 -4.29 17.78
N ASP A 181 -1.98 -4.36 18.60
CA ASP A 181 -2.38 -3.28 19.53
C ASP A 181 -1.32 -3.02 20.62
N ASP A 182 -0.44 -3.98 20.89
CA ASP A 182 0.75 -3.82 21.78
C ASP A 182 1.97 -3.22 21.08
N GLY A 183 1.88 -2.95 19.78
CA GLY A 183 2.97 -2.41 18.95
C GLY A 183 3.91 -3.45 18.37
N THR A 184 3.70 -4.74 18.63
CA THR A 184 4.50 -5.82 18.02
C THR A 184 4.25 -5.88 16.51
N ALA A 185 5.33 -5.92 15.74
CA ALA A 185 5.27 -5.92 14.28
C ALA A 185 5.46 -7.34 13.72
N TYR A 186 4.64 -7.67 12.74
CA TYR A 186 4.63 -8.98 12.09
C TYR A 186 4.70 -8.82 10.58
N LEU A 187 5.52 -9.66 9.95
CA LEU A 187 5.49 -9.90 8.52
C LEU A 187 4.53 -11.06 8.25
N ILE A 188 3.68 -10.88 7.28
CA ILE A 188 2.80 -11.91 6.76
C ILE A 188 3.37 -12.28 5.40
N PHE A 189 3.50 -13.58 5.09
CA PHE A 189 4.04 -13.97 3.80
C PHE A 189 3.50 -15.31 3.31
N GLU A 190 3.41 -15.40 1.99
CA GLU A 190 3.06 -16.63 1.31
C GLU A 190 4.29 -17.54 1.24
N ASP A 191 4.20 -18.69 1.91
CA ASP A 191 5.10 -19.82 1.76
C ASP A 191 4.40 -20.87 0.91
N ARG A 192 4.52 -20.74 -0.40
CA ARG A 192 3.68 -21.47 -1.38
C ARG A 192 3.60 -22.97 -1.16
N PRO A 193 4.68 -23.69 -0.79
CA PRO A 193 4.61 -25.12 -0.51
C PRO A 193 3.79 -25.50 0.74
N PHE A 194 3.66 -24.60 1.72
CA PHE A 194 3.12 -24.95 3.04
C PHE A 194 1.89 -24.13 3.44
N GLY A 195 1.78 -22.89 2.96
CA GLY A 195 0.65 -22.03 3.27
C GLY A 195 1.02 -20.58 3.55
N PHE A 196 0.31 -19.97 4.44
CA PHE A 196 0.35 -18.56 4.79
C PHE A 196 0.95 -18.39 6.18
N ARG A 197 2.07 -17.67 6.30
CA ARG A 197 2.78 -17.51 7.56
C ARG A 197 2.61 -16.12 8.16
N ILE A 198 2.52 -16.07 9.47
CA ILE A 198 2.60 -14.86 10.28
C ILE A 198 3.84 -15.00 11.14
N ALA A 199 4.77 -14.06 11.03
CA ALA A 199 6.04 -14.15 11.74
C ALA A 199 6.42 -12.79 12.35
N LYS A 200 6.91 -12.82 13.61
CA LYS A 200 7.35 -11.64 14.35
C LYS A 200 8.64 -11.09 13.77
N LEU A 201 8.72 -9.78 13.59
CA LEU A 201 9.95 -9.10 13.20
C LEU A 201 10.94 -9.02 14.37
N SER A 202 12.22 -8.96 14.04
CA SER A 202 13.29 -8.68 15.01
C SER A 202 13.15 -7.26 15.57
N ASP A 203 13.84 -6.96 16.68
CA ASP A 203 13.80 -5.67 17.36
C ASP A 203 14.13 -4.46 16.48
N ASP A 204 15.01 -4.63 15.50
CA ASP A 204 15.40 -3.61 14.51
C ASP A 204 14.55 -3.62 13.24
N TYR A 205 13.63 -4.59 13.10
CA TYR A 205 12.80 -4.88 11.94
C TYR A 205 13.58 -5.29 10.68
N LEU A 206 14.88 -5.61 10.78
CA LEU A 206 15.69 -5.99 9.60
C LEU A 206 15.65 -7.50 9.29
N ASN A 207 15.04 -8.29 10.17
CA ASN A 207 14.90 -9.73 10.05
C ASN A 207 13.55 -10.19 10.62
N VAL A 208 13.21 -11.43 10.30
CA VAL A 208 12.13 -12.17 10.95
C VAL A 208 12.74 -12.95 12.10
N GLU A 209 12.17 -12.81 13.31
CA GLU A 209 12.67 -13.43 14.54
C GLU A 209 12.16 -14.86 14.71
N LYS A 210 10.84 -15.02 14.60
CA LYS A 210 10.19 -16.33 14.79
C LYS A 210 8.86 -16.42 14.10
N GLU A 211 8.48 -17.61 13.68
CA GLU A 211 7.12 -17.92 13.26
C GLU A 211 6.18 -17.85 14.46
N VAL A 212 5.02 -17.26 14.24
CA VAL A 212 3.92 -17.21 15.20
C VAL A 212 2.82 -18.18 14.80
N CYS A 213 2.53 -18.24 13.50
CA CYS A 213 1.47 -19.09 12.98
C CYS A 213 1.77 -19.52 11.53
N LEU A 214 1.50 -20.78 11.23
CA LEU A 214 1.30 -21.29 9.88
C LEU A 214 -0.19 -21.60 9.68
N ILE A 215 -0.83 -20.95 8.72
CA ILE A 215 -2.16 -21.31 8.24
C ILE A 215 -1.94 -22.22 7.02
N PRO A 216 -2.22 -23.53 7.11
CA PRO A 216 -1.87 -24.49 6.06
C PRO A 216 -2.86 -24.44 4.89
N MET A 217 -2.94 -23.28 4.23
CA MET A 217 -3.76 -23.06 3.06
C MET A 217 -2.94 -22.31 2.01
N HIS A 218 -3.00 -22.78 0.77
CA HIS A 218 -2.32 -22.16 -0.36
C HIS A 218 -3.06 -20.89 -0.79
N LEU A 219 -2.68 -19.78 -0.18
CA LEU A 219 -3.30 -18.47 -0.34
C LEU A 219 -2.23 -17.40 -0.56
N GLU A 220 -2.58 -16.33 -1.26
CA GLU A 220 -1.75 -15.15 -1.52
C GLU A 220 -2.48 -13.85 -1.14
N GLY A 221 -1.81 -12.68 -1.23
CA GLY A 221 -2.42 -11.38 -0.92
C GLY A 221 -2.84 -11.22 0.55
N GLY A 222 -2.13 -11.86 1.47
CA GLY A 222 -2.51 -11.97 2.87
C GLY A 222 -2.49 -10.67 3.66
N ALA A 223 -3.53 -10.44 4.49
CA ALA A 223 -3.58 -9.33 5.44
C ALA A 223 -4.27 -9.75 6.74
N VAL A 224 -3.92 -9.10 7.85
CA VAL A 224 -4.49 -9.35 9.18
C VAL A 224 -4.89 -8.03 9.83
N VAL A 225 -5.98 -8.07 10.59
CA VAL A 225 -6.38 -6.99 11.49
C VAL A 225 -6.91 -7.56 12.81
N HIS A 226 -6.60 -6.91 13.94
CA HIS A 226 -7.21 -7.17 15.24
C HIS A 226 -8.37 -6.19 15.45
N TYR A 227 -9.60 -6.70 15.62
CA TYR A 227 -10.79 -5.90 15.77
C TYR A 227 -11.83 -6.59 16.67
N GLY A 228 -12.37 -5.86 17.67
CA GLY A 228 -13.40 -6.36 18.56
C GLY A 228 -13.01 -7.62 19.34
N GLY A 229 -11.72 -7.74 19.70
CA GLY A 229 -11.18 -8.87 20.47
C GLY A 229 -10.96 -10.15 19.64
N LEU A 230 -10.96 -10.04 18.31
CA LEU A 230 -10.66 -11.14 17.40
C LEU A 230 -9.66 -10.68 16.32
N TYR A 231 -8.81 -11.58 15.92
CA TYR A 231 -7.99 -11.45 14.71
C TYR A 231 -8.79 -11.92 13.50
N TYR A 232 -8.70 -11.18 12.42
CA TYR A 232 -9.27 -11.50 11.11
C TYR A 232 -8.14 -11.55 10.11
N ALA A 233 -7.93 -12.70 9.49
CA ALA A 233 -7.02 -12.86 8.35
C ALA A 233 -7.82 -12.91 7.07
N ILE A 234 -7.38 -12.20 6.03
CA ILE A 234 -7.92 -12.32 4.68
C ILE A 234 -6.84 -12.74 3.71
N SER A 235 -7.24 -13.37 2.62
CA SER A 235 -6.34 -13.80 1.56
C SER A 235 -7.10 -14.12 0.28
N SER A 236 -6.40 -14.14 -0.86
CA SER A 236 -6.92 -14.63 -2.13
C SER A 236 -6.41 -16.03 -2.43
N GLU A 237 -7.06 -16.74 -3.35
CA GLU A 237 -6.58 -18.01 -3.87
C GLU A 237 -5.48 -17.80 -4.92
N LEU A 238 -4.71 -18.85 -5.24
CA LEU A 238 -3.62 -18.83 -6.22
C LEU A 238 -4.15 -18.94 -7.65
N THR A 239 -4.58 -17.84 -8.24
CA THR A 239 -5.09 -17.79 -9.63
C THR A 239 -4.27 -16.87 -10.54
N GLY A 240 -3.05 -16.50 -10.10
CA GLY A 240 -2.19 -15.55 -10.78
C GLY A 240 -2.87 -14.17 -10.85
N TRP A 241 -2.88 -13.56 -12.03
CA TRP A 241 -3.49 -12.25 -12.23
C TRP A 241 -5.03 -12.26 -12.37
N ASN A 242 -5.67 -13.45 -12.35
CA ASN A 242 -7.12 -13.56 -12.45
C ASN A 242 -7.75 -13.34 -11.06
N PRO A 243 -8.81 -12.51 -10.95
CA PRO A 243 -9.50 -12.33 -9.68
C PRO A 243 -10.21 -13.62 -9.25
N ASN A 244 -10.33 -13.77 -7.93
CA ASN A 244 -11.01 -14.92 -7.32
C ASN A 244 -11.78 -14.48 -6.05
N PRO A 245 -12.62 -15.36 -5.46
CA PRO A 245 -13.25 -15.09 -4.18
C PRO A 245 -12.20 -15.02 -3.08
N ASN A 246 -11.91 -13.80 -2.57
CA ASN A 246 -11.08 -13.68 -1.39
C ASN A 246 -11.80 -14.21 -0.16
N LYS A 247 -11.07 -14.76 0.78
CA LYS A 247 -11.61 -15.44 1.95
C LYS A 247 -11.07 -14.85 3.25
N TYR A 248 -11.81 -15.07 4.35
CA TYR A 248 -11.36 -14.70 5.68
C TYR A 248 -11.49 -15.84 6.67
N ALA A 249 -10.65 -15.82 7.69
CA ALA A 249 -10.74 -16.63 8.88
C ALA A 249 -10.62 -15.76 10.13
N THR A 250 -11.03 -16.28 11.28
CA THR A 250 -10.96 -15.58 12.57
C THR A 250 -10.27 -16.43 13.61
N ALA A 251 -9.59 -15.78 14.56
CA ALA A 251 -9.00 -16.41 15.73
C ALA A 251 -9.07 -15.50 16.96
N ARG A 252 -9.02 -16.07 18.15
CA ARG A 252 -8.89 -15.32 19.41
C ARG A 252 -7.47 -14.87 19.70
N PHE A 253 -6.52 -15.67 19.25
CA PHE A 253 -5.09 -15.42 19.39
C PHE A 253 -4.45 -15.45 18.02
N LEU A 254 -3.39 -14.70 17.81
CA LEU A 254 -2.70 -14.62 16.52
C LEU A 254 -2.12 -15.98 16.11
N GLU A 255 -1.75 -16.79 17.08
CA GLU A 255 -1.30 -18.17 16.91
C GLU A 255 -2.41 -19.13 16.47
N GLY A 256 -3.66 -18.71 16.58
CA GLY A 256 -4.83 -19.55 16.32
C GLY A 256 -5.42 -20.20 17.57
N PRO A 257 -6.24 -21.26 17.44
CA PRO A 257 -6.64 -21.86 16.17
C PRO A 257 -7.51 -20.91 15.33
N TRP A 258 -7.25 -20.91 14.02
CA TRP A 258 -8.04 -20.15 13.06
C TRP A 258 -9.29 -20.92 12.63
N SER A 259 -10.39 -20.23 12.44
CA SER A 259 -11.62 -20.81 11.90
C SER A 259 -11.41 -21.28 10.45
N ALA A 260 -12.35 -22.08 9.93
CA ALA A 260 -12.42 -22.34 8.50
C ALA A 260 -12.57 -21.01 7.73
N PHE A 261 -11.94 -20.93 6.57
CA PHE A 261 -12.03 -19.78 5.67
C PHE A 261 -13.43 -19.69 5.04
N LYS A 262 -13.94 -18.47 4.92
CA LYS A 262 -15.23 -18.11 4.32
C LYS A 262 -15.04 -16.97 3.35
N ASP A 263 -15.90 -16.88 2.34
CA ASP A 263 -15.88 -15.79 1.37
C ASP A 263 -16.18 -14.45 2.07
N ILE A 264 -15.47 -13.38 1.60
CA ILE A 264 -15.70 -12.02 2.13
C ILE A 264 -16.78 -11.26 1.35
N ALA A 265 -17.18 -11.76 0.18
CA ALA A 265 -18.18 -11.18 -0.73
C ALA A 265 -18.91 -12.32 -1.43
N PRO A 266 -19.99 -12.08 -2.21
CA PRO A 266 -20.60 -13.12 -3.04
C PRO A 266 -19.54 -13.73 -3.98
N PRO A 267 -19.32 -15.06 -3.94
CA PRO A 267 -18.18 -15.70 -4.62
C PRO A 267 -18.20 -15.49 -6.15
N GLU A 268 -19.39 -15.40 -6.76
CA GLU A 268 -19.58 -15.14 -8.19
C GLU A 268 -19.03 -13.77 -8.64
N THR A 269 -18.81 -12.84 -7.70
CA THR A 269 -18.24 -11.52 -8.00
C THR A 269 -16.71 -11.53 -8.05
N ASN A 270 -16.07 -12.63 -7.63
CA ASN A 270 -14.62 -12.72 -7.47
C ASN A 270 -14.06 -11.53 -6.69
N THR A 271 -14.68 -11.22 -5.52
CA THR A 271 -14.36 -10.05 -4.70
C THR A 271 -14.42 -8.75 -5.52
N TYR A 272 -15.45 -8.63 -6.37
CA TYR A 272 -15.65 -7.51 -7.32
C TYR A 272 -14.43 -7.28 -8.23
N GLY A 273 -13.78 -8.35 -8.63
CA GLY A 273 -12.63 -8.33 -9.52
C GLY A 273 -11.32 -7.90 -8.84
N SER A 274 -11.23 -7.94 -7.51
CA SER A 274 -10.04 -7.47 -6.78
C SER A 274 -9.32 -8.57 -6.02
N GLN A 275 -8.04 -8.33 -5.76
CA GLN A 275 -7.19 -9.11 -4.89
C GLN A 275 -6.81 -8.28 -3.65
N SER A 276 -6.88 -8.87 -2.47
CA SER A 276 -6.50 -8.23 -1.20
C SER A 276 -5.02 -7.85 -1.15
N THR A 277 -4.72 -6.76 -0.47
CA THR A 277 -3.34 -6.34 -0.18
C THR A 277 -3.13 -5.91 1.27
N MET A 278 -4.13 -5.28 1.88
CA MET A 278 -4.04 -4.83 3.28
C MET A 278 -5.42 -4.69 3.92
N LEU A 279 -5.47 -4.86 5.23
CA LEU A 279 -6.53 -4.38 6.12
C LEU A 279 -5.94 -3.31 7.05
N PHE A 280 -6.61 -2.17 7.21
CA PHE A 280 -6.18 -1.20 8.20
C PHE A 280 -7.33 -0.52 8.92
N LYS A 281 -7.07 -0.09 10.17
CA LYS A 281 -8.05 0.59 11.02
C LYS A 281 -7.94 2.11 10.87
N VAL A 282 -9.08 2.77 10.72
CA VAL A 282 -9.22 4.22 10.95
C VAL A 282 -9.91 4.40 12.29
N VAL A 283 -9.10 4.67 13.31
CA VAL A 283 -9.58 4.82 14.69
C VAL A 283 -9.91 6.29 14.93
N GLY A 284 -11.19 6.61 15.10
CA GLY A 284 -11.67 7.96 15.37
C GLY A 284 -12.39 8.07 16.72
N LYS A 285 -12.87 9.28 17.02
CA LYS A 285 -13.51 9.60 18.29
C LYS A 285 -14.89 8.93 18.48
N LYS A 286 -15.56 8.54 17.39
CA LYS A 286 -16.93 7.98 17.41
C LYS A 286 -16.98 6.52 17.00
N ALA A 287 -16.11 6.10 16.09
CA ALA A 287 -16.10 4.77 15.53
C ALA A 287 -14.67 4.36 15.11
N THR A 288 -14.50 3.07 14.89
CA THR A 288 -13.36 2.50 14.17
C THR A 288 -13.88 1.85 12.91
N THR A 289 -13.45 2.33 11.76
CA THR A 289 -13.71 1.71 10.46
C THR A 289 -12.50 0.87 10.05
N VAL A 290 -12.73 -0.40 9.71
CA VAL A 290 -11.73 -1.24 9.05
C VAL A 290 -11.90 -1.12 7.54
N ILE A 291 -10.83 -0.77 6.84
CA ILE A 291 -10.82 -0.61 5.40
C ILE A 291 -10.16 -1.84 4.77
N PHE A 292 -10.85 -2.43 3.80
CA PHE A 292 -10.29 -3.37 2.84
C PHE A 292 -9.55 -2.59 1.76
N MET A 293 -8.30 -2.92 1.52
CA MET A 293 -7.54 -2.49 0.36
C MET A 293 -7.38 -3.68 -0.59
N GLY A 294 -7.79 -3.50 -1.82
CA GLY A 294 -7.58 -4.45 -2.90
C GLY A 294 -7.14 -3.76 -4.18
N ASP A 295 -6.45 -4.52 -5.02
CA ASP A 295 -6.06 -4.11 -6.37
C ASP A 295 -6.93 -4.82 -7.40
N ILE A 296 -7.46 -4.07 -8.36
CA ILE A 296 -8.12 -4.58 -9.56
C ILE A 296 -7.07 -4.59 -10.67
N TRP A 297 -6.40 -5.73 -10.81
CA TRP A 297 -5.28 -5.88 -11.73
C TRP A 297 -5.71 -5.86 -13.19
N LYS A 298 -4.90 -5.21 -14.02
CA LYS A 298 -4.96 -5.26 -15.48
C LYS A 298 -3.63 -5.78 -15.99
N PRO A 299 -3.44 -7.10 -16.15
CA PRO A 299 -2.15 -7.70 -16.47
C PRO A 299 -1.48 -7.11 -17.71
N ASP A 300 -2.25 -6.87 -18.77
CA ASP A 300 -1.74 -6.32 -20.03
C ASP A 300 -1.52 -4.80 -20.00
N ALA A 301 -1.95 -4.14 -18.94
CA ALA A 301 -1.87 -2.69 -18.75
C ALA A 301 -1.75 -2.34 -17.27
N GLN A 302 -0.75 -2.88 -16.58
CA GLN A 302 -0.61 -2.75 -15.12
C GLN A 302 -0.60 -1.29 -14.63
N TRP A 303 -0.13 -0.36 -15.47
CA TRP A 303 -0.19 1.08 -15.21
C TRP A 303 -1.63 1.64 -15.11
N ASP A 304 -2.61 0.90 -15.62
CA ASP A 304 -4.04 1.22 -15.60
C ASP A 304 -4.83 0.33 -14.61
N SER A 305 -4.15 -0.45 -13.75
CA SER A 305 -4.80 -1.16 -12.65
C SER A 305 -5.51 -0.20 -11.70
N ARG A 306 -6.55 -0.66 -11.04
CA ARG A 306 -7.42 0.17 -10.18
C ARG A 306 -7.38 -0.31 -8.74
N TYR A 307 -7.99 0.47 -7.86
CA TYR A 307 -8.08 0.16 -6.44
C TYR A 307 -9.52 -0.10 -6.04
N LEU A 308 -9.71 -1.12 -5.23
CA LEU A 308 -10.95 -1.34 -4.51
C LEU A 308 -10.70 -1.13 -3.02
N TRP A 309 -10.95 0.10 -2.55
CA TRP A 309 -10.94 0.42 -1.14
C TRP A 309 -12.36 0.57 -0.63
N MET A 310 -12.72 -0.20 0.39
CA MET A 310 -14.08 -0.22 0.94
C MET A 310 -14.07 -0.39 2.46
N PRO A 311 -14.97 0.27 3.18
CA PRO A 311 -15.22 -0.06 4.58
C PRO A 311 -15.85 -1.46 4.68
N LEU A 312 -15.33 -2.26 5.60
CA LEU A 312 -15.84 -3.60 5.86
C LEU A 312 -16.97 -3.57 6.91
N GLU A 313 -17.94 -4.46 6.73
CA GLU A 313 -18.79 -4.90 7.82
C GLU A 313 -18.05 -5.97 8.63
N ILE A 314 -17.55 -5.60 9.79
CA ILE A 314 -16.70 -6.47 10.60
C ILE A 314 -17.11 -6.45 12.07
N GLY A 315 -17.06 -7.59 12.72
CA GLY A 315 -17.35 -7.76 14.14
C GLY A 315 -18.05 -9.08 14.44
N ASN A 316 -18.00 -9.50 15.70
CA ASN A 316 -18.65 -10.74 16.18
C ASN A 316 -18.30 -11.99 15.34
N GLY A 317 -17.06 -12.07 14.87
CA GLY A 317 -16.58 -13.19 14.04
C GLY A 317 -17.05 -13.17 12.59
N LYS A 318 -17.68 -12.08 12.15
CA LYS A 318 -18.13 -11.88 10.76
C LYS A 318 -17.30 -10.80 10.10
N LEU A 319 -17.01 -10.99 8.81
CA LEU A 319 -16.39 -10.00 7.94
C LEU A 319 -17.10 -10.09 6.58
N TRP A 320 -17.52 -8.94 6.06
CA TRP A 320 -18.21 -8.88 4.79
C TRP A 320 -17.85 -7.61 4.01
N LEU A 321 -17.57 -7.78 2.74
CA LEU A 321 -17.33 -6.72 1.77
C LEU A 321 -18.61 -6.53 0.95
N ARG A 322 -19.25 -5.37 1.11
CA ARG A 322 -20.45 -5.01 0.33
C ARG A 322 -20.10 -4.70 -1.11
N GLU A 323 -21.13 -4.68 -1.95
CA GLU A 323 -21.04 -4.17 -3.31
C GLU A 323 -20.40 -2.77 -3.34
N PRO A 324 -19.36 -2.57 -4.17
CA PRO A 324 -18.64 -1.31 -4.23
C PRO A 324 -19.53 -0.14 -4.67
N LYS A 325 -19.53 0.91 -3.88
CA LYS A 325 -20.17 2.20 -4.16
C LYS A 325 -19.26 3.33 -3.74
N PRO A 326 -19.41 4.54 -4.28
CA PRO A 326 -18.71 5.71 -3.77
C PRO A 326 -18.97 5.90 -2.28
N TRP A 327 -17.94 6.30 -1.54
CA TRP A 327 -18.04 6.50 -0.10
C TRP A 327 -17.06 7.56 0.40
N THR A 328 -17.29 8.04 1.60
CA THR A 328 -16.43 9.01 2.29
C THR A 328 -16.04 8.51 3.66
N ILE A 329 -14.99 9.09 4.23
CA ILE A 329 -14.59 8.85 5.60
C ILE A 329 -14.20 10.14 6.30
N ASP A 330 -14.73 10.38 7.48
CA ASP A 330 -14.19 11.36 8.40
C ASP A 330 -13.18 10.68 9.33
N VAL A 331 -11.91 10.85 9.03
CA VAL A 331 -10.82 10.21 9.79
C VAL A 331 -10.75 10.66 11.25
N LYS A 332 -11.31 11.84 11.60
CA LYS A 332 -11.33 12.32 12.99
C LYS A 332 -12.39 11.62 13.82
N SER A 333 -13.53 11.38 13.27
CA SER A 333 -14.61 10.63 13.90
C SER A 333 -14.49 9.12 13.69
N GLY A 334 -13.77 8.68 12.66
CA GLY A 334 -13.66 7.28 12.25
C GLY A 334 -14.91 6.74 11.55
N VAL A 335 -15.81 7.62 11.11
CA VAL A 335 -17.10 7.24 10.50
C VAL A 335 -16.97 7.23 8.98
N ALA A 336 -17.25 6.09 8.37
CA ALA A 336 -17.43 5.95 6.94
C ALA A 336 -18.90 6.10 6.56
N SER A 337 -19.18 6.68 5.39
CA SER A 337 -20.52 6.90 4.86
C SER A 337 -20.59 6.52 3.38
N MET A 338 -21.49 5.59 3.05
CA MET A 338 -21.78 5.23 1.66
C MET A 338 -22.57 6.36 1.00
N LEU A 339 -22.20 6.70 -0.21
CA LEU A 339 -22.94 7.68 -1.02
C LEU A 339 -24.03 6.98 -1.84
N LYS A 340 -25.08 7.72 -2.18
CA LYS A 340 -26.23 7.21 -2.93
C LYS A 340 -25.91 7.03 -4.40
#